data_8c2a7e365023019f376413c5a837e172
#
_entry.id   8c2a7e365023019f376413c5a837e172
#
_cell.length_a   1.000
_cell.length_b   1.000
_cell.length_c   1.000
_cell.angle_alpha   90.00
_cell.angle_beta   90.00
_cell.angle_gamma   90.00
#
_symmetry.space_group_name_H-M   'P 1'
#
loop_
_entity.id
_entity.type
_entity.pdbx_description
1 polymer ?
#
loop_
_entity_poly.entity_id
_entity_poly.type
_entity_poly.pdbx_seq_one_letter_code
_entity_poly.pdbx_strand_id
1 'polypeptide(L)'
;MNNPGAIHNQREARQLTVQWQEAEQVVSHARLRGACPCSQCRAARLQGRVSLVRDDVRVERVVAQGYGVQLIFSDGHERGIYPWAYLRQLG
;
A
#
# COMPACT_ATOMS: atom_id res chain seq x y z
N MET A 1 -2.60 18.95 -7.12
CA MET A 1 -3.04 17.65 -6.63
C MET A 1 -1.95 16.63 -6.85
N ASN A 2 -1.72 15.78 -5.87
CA ASN A 2 -0.57 14.88 -5.85
C ASN A 2 -0.91 13.47 -6.37
N ASN A 3 -1.45 13.41 -7.58
CA ASN A 3 -1.66 12.12 -8.21
C ASN A 3 -0.36 11.64 -8.83
N PRO A 4 -0.02 10.36 -8.68
CA PRO A 4 1.17 9.84 -9.33
C PRO A 4 0.96 9.75 -10.85
N GLY A 5 2.06 9.86 -11.59
CA GLY A 5 2.02 9.67 -13.04
C GLY A 5 1.96 8.22 -13.45
N ALA A 6 2.53 7.33 -12.64
CA ALA A 6 2.54 5.89 -12.91
C ALA A 6 2.78 5.10 -11.64
N ILE A 7 2.26 3.87 -11.62
CA ILE A 7 2.50 2.92 -10.53
C ILE A 7 2.93 1.60 -11.15
N HIS A 8 4.05 1.07 -10.69
CA HIS A 8 4.56 -0.22 -11.14
C HIS A 8 4.59 -1.19 -9.97
N ASN A 9 3.85 -2.28 -10.10
CA ASN A 9 3.83 -3.33 -9.10
C ASN A 9 4.86 -4.39 -9.47
N GLN A 10 5.95 -4.44 -8.73
CA GLN A 10 7.02 -5.43 -8.94
C GLN A 10 6.79 -6.61 -8.01
N ARG A 11 5.98 -7.55 -8.46
CA ARG A 11 5.54 -8.68 -7.62
C ARG A 11 6.70 -9.54 -7.13
N GLU A 12 7.65 -9.82 -7.99
CA GLU A 12 8.79 -10.68 -7.64
C GLU A 12 9.73 -10.00 -6.66
N ALA A 13 9.96 -8.70 -6.85
CA ALA A 13 10.79 -7.92 -5.95
C ALA A 13 10.03 -7.51 -4.68
N ARG A 14 8.71 -7.74 -4.64
CA ARG A 14 7.83 -7.37 -3.53
C ARG A 14 7.92 -5.89 -3.20
N GLN A 15 7.91 -5.08 -4.24
CA GLN A 15 7.99 -3.63 -4.14
C GLN A 15 6.96 -2.98 -5.03
N LEU A 16 6.46 -1.83 -4.60
CA LEU A 16 5.61 -0.97 -5.39
C LEU A 16 6.40 0.30 -5.70
N THR A 17 6.54 0.63 -6.97
CA THR A 17 7.22 1.84 -7.39
C THR A 17 6.18 2.87 -7.83
N VAL A 18 6.23 4.05 -7.26
CA VAL A 18 5.29 5.13 -7.55
C VAL A 18 6.06 6.30 -8.14
N GLN A 19 5.66 6.71 -9.33
CA GLN A 19 6.26 7.86 -10.01
C GLN A 19 5.47 9.10 -9.66
N TRP A 20 6.04 9.96 -8.84
CA TRP A 20 5.48 11.27 -8.55
C TRP A 20 6.05 12.29 -9.53
N GLN A 21 5.46 13.47 -9.58
CA GLN A 21 5.89 14.49 -10.51
C GLN A 21 7.37 14.87 -10.32
N GLU A 22 7.83 14.91 -9.08
CA GLU A 22 9.18 15.36 -8.73
C GLU A 22 10.11 14.25 -8.25
N ALA A 23 9.60 13.03 -8.06
CA ALA A 23 10.40 11.97 -7.45
C ALA A 23 9.81 10.59 -7.72
N GLU A 24 10.63 9.57 -7.54
CA GLU A 24 10.22 8.18 -7.55
C GLU A 24 10.24 7.64 -6.12
N GLN A 25 9.21 6.90 -5.76
CA GLN A 25 9.08 6.30 -4.44
C GLN A 25 9.00 4.78 -4.58
N VAL A 26 9.76 4.07 -3.76
CA VAL A 26 9.72 2.60 -3.71
C VAL A 26 9.28 2.19 -2.31
N VAL A 27 8.19 1.41 -2.23
CA VAL A 27 7.66 0.93 -0.97
C VAL A 27 7.55 -0.59 -1.02
N SER A 28 8.04 -1.29 -0.01
CA SER A 28 7.92 -2.74 0.04
C SER A 28 6.47 -3.16 0.24
N HIS A 29 6.11 -4.34 -0.27
CA HIS A 29 4.77 -4.89 -0.08
C HIS A 29 4.48 -5.13 1.41
N ALA A 30 5.47 -5.58 2.16
CA ALA A 30 5.32 -5.78 3.61
C ALA A 30 5.01 -4.46 4.33
N ARG A 31 5.69 -3.38 3.95
CA ARG A 31 5.44 -2.06 4.51
C ARG A 31 4.02 -1.59 4.22
N LEU A 32 3.59 -1.77 2.97
CA LEU A 32 2.23 -1.39 2.57
C LEU A 32 1.18 -2.19 3.34
N ARG A 33 1.39 -3.49 3.49
CA ARG A 33 0.44 -4.35 4.21
C ARG A 33 0.35 -3.95 5.69
N GLY A 34 1.49 -3.69 6.32
CA GLY A 34 1.54 -3.28 7.71
C GLY A 34 0.92 -1.90 7.96
N ALA A 35 0.85 -1.06 6.94
CA ALA A 35 0.29 0.28 7.02
C ALA A 35 -1.12 0.38 6.44
N CYS A 36 -1.81 -0.75 6.24
CA CYS A 36 -3.14 -0.77 5.62
C CYS A 36 -4.10 0.17 6.35
N PRO A 37 -4.76 1.10 5.63
CA PRO A 37 -5.64 2.08 6.25
C PRO A 37 -7.09 1.64 6.39
N CYS A 38 -7.42 0.37 6.12
CA CYS A 38 -8.79 -0.09 6.27
C CYS A 38 -9.24 -0.01 7.73
N SER A 39 -10.55 0.01 7.94
CA SER A 39 -11.10 0.21 9.28
C SER A 39 -10.67 -0.87 10.26
N GLN A 40 -10.57 -2.12 9.82
CA GLN A 40 -10.14 -3.21 10.70
C GLN A 40 -8.69 -3.06 11.14
N CYS A 41 -7.80 -2.72 10.22
CA CYS A 41 -6.38 -2.55 10.53
C CYS A 41 -6.15 -1.31 11.39
N ARG A 42 -6.89 -0.22 11.12
CA ARG A 42 -6.81 0.97 11.95
C ARG A 42 -7.28 0.71 13.37
N ALA A 43 -8.40 0.01 13.52
CA ALA A 43 -8.92 -0.34 14.84
C ALA A 43 -7.92 -1.20 15.61
N ALA A 44 -7.30 -2.17 14.96
CA ALA A 44 -6.31 -3.03 15.60
C ALA A 44 -5.11 -2.21 16.10
N ARG A 45 -4.61 -1.27 15.29
CA ARG A 45 -3.50 -0.41 15.70
C ARG A 45 -3.88 0.51 16.86
N LEU A 46 -5.09 1.06 16.85
CA LEU A 46 -5.57 1.92 17.93
C LEU A 46 -5.72 1.15 19.24
N GLN A 47 -5.98 -0.16 19.17
CA GLN A 47 -6.07 -1.05 20.34
C GLN A 47 -4.70 -1.56 20.79
N GLY A 48 -3.62 -1.11 20.16
CA GLY A 48 -2.27 -1.54 20.51
C GLY A 48 -1.87 -2.91 20.01
N ARG A 49 -2.65 -3.49 19.10
CA ARG A 49 -2.31 -4.79 18.52
C ARG A 49 -1.18 -4.65 17.51
N VAL A 50 -0.24 -5.59 17.55
CA VAL A 50 0.85 -5.67 16.59
C VAL A 50 0.42 -6.58 15.45
N SER A 51 0.40 -6.05 14.23
CA SER A 51 0.13 -6.87 13.04
C SER A 51 1.40 -7.58 12.60
N LEU A 52 1.35 -8.90 12.61
CA LEU A 52 2.46 -9.70 12.06
C LEU A 52 2.24 -9.82 10.55
N VAL A 53 3.09 -9.15 9.79
CA VAL A 53 3.05 -9.21 8.34
C VAL A 53 4.01 -10.30 7.88
N ARG A 54 3.50 -11.23 7.05
CA ARG A 54 4.34 -12.31 6.51
C ARG A 54 5.34 -11.74 5.53
N ASP A 55 6.55 -12.29 5.52
CA ASP A 55 7.60 -11.85 4.61
C ASP A 55 7.26 -12.11 3.15
N ASP A 56 6.43 -13.12 2.88
CA ASP A 56 6.04 -13.50 1.53
C ASP A 56 4.79 -12.79 1.02
N VAL A 57 4.25 -11.83 1.76
CA VAL A 57 3.08 -11.08 1.33
C VAL A 57 3.40 -10.27 0.07
N ARG A 58 2.48 -10.27 -0.88
CA ARG A 58 2.64 -9.54 -2.15
C ARG A 58 1.38 -8.77 -2.46
N VAL A 59 1.56 -7.68 -3.20
CA VAL A 59 0.44 -7.00 -3.84
C VAL A 59 0.15 -7.74 -5.14
N GLU A 60 -1.02 -8.36 -5.22
CA GLU A 60 -1.44 -9.11 -6.40
C GLU A 60 -2.05 -8.22 -7.45
N ARG A 61 -2.79 -7.20 -7.03
CA ARG A 61 -3.45 -6.27 -7.94
C ARG A 61 -3.42 -4.86 -7.38
N VAL A 62 -3.38 -3.90 -8.30
CA VAL A 62 -3.42 -2.47 -8.01
C VAL A 62 -4.59 -1.89 -8.78
N VAL A 63 -5.55 -1.30 -8.08
CA VAL A 63 -6.74 -0.72 -8.69
C VAL A 63 -6.82 0.76 -8.32
N ALA A 64 -6.65 1.63 -9.33
CA ALA A 64 -6.71 3.07 -9.11
C ALA A 64 -8.14 3.50 -8.78
N GLN A 65 -8.26 4.30 -7.71
CA GLN A 65 -9.50 4.95 -7.32
C GLN A 65 -9.26 6.46 -7.43
N GLY A 66 -10.03 7.26 -7.91
CA GLY A 66 -9.72 8.67 -8.18
C GLY A 66 -8.91 9.40 -7.10
N TYR A 67 -9.11 9.06 -5.82
CA TYR A 67 -8.43 9.71 -4.69
C TYR A 67 -7.31 8.88 -4.07
N GLY A 68 -7.07 7.70 -4.59
CA GLY A 68 -6.06 6.80 -4.03
C GLY A 68 -5.98 5.50 -4.81
N VAL A 69 -5.40 4.49 -4.20
CA VAL A 69 -5.21 3.19 -4.83
C VAL A 69 -5.63 2.07 -3.89
N GLN A 70 -6.41 1.13 -4.41
CA GLN A 70 -6.75 -0.10 -3.69
C GLN A 70 -5.68 -1.14 -3.97
N LEU A 71 -5.14 -1.73 -2.91
CA LEU A 71 -4.15 -2.80 -3.03
C LEU A 71 -4.77 -4.11 -2.57
N ILE A 72 -4.67 -5.12 -3.42
CA ILE A 72 -5.18 -6.46 -3.13
C ILE A 72 -3.98 -7.35 -2.85
N PHE A 73 -3.90 -7.86 -1.63
CA PHE A 73 -2.74 -8.60 -1.15
C PHE A 73 -2.94 -10.11 -1.28
N SER A 74 -1.82 -10.83 -1.35
CA SER A 74 -1.80 -12.29 -1.51
C SER A 74 -2.41 -13.06 -0.33
N ASP A 75 -2.52 -12.43 0.84
CA ASP A 75 -3.14 -13.04 2.02
C ASP A 75 -4.67 -12.88 2.04
N GLY A 76 -5.26 -12.44 0.94
CA GLY A 76 -6.70 -12.25 0.83
C GLY A 76 -7.19 -10.89 1.31
N HIS A 77 -6.30 -10.03 1.80
CA HIS A 77 -6.68 -8.72 2.29
C HIS A 77 -6.83 -7.75 1.11
N GLU A 78 -8.03 -7.22 0.91
CA GLU A 78 -8.32 -6.40 -0.26
C GLU A 78 -9.05 -5.10 0.07
N ARG A 79 -9.18 -4.75 1.35
CA ARG A 79 -9.97 -3.59 1.78
C ARG A 79 -9.18 -2.29 1.85
N GLY A 80 -7.86 -2.34 1.67
CA GLY A 80 -7.02 -1.16 1.84
C GLY A 80 -7.06 -0.25 0.63
N ILE A 81 -7.66 0.93 0.79
CA ILE A 81 -7.55 2.01 -0.20
C ILE A 81 -6.61 3.05 0.39
N TYR A 82 -5.51 3.29 -0.30
CA TYR A 82 -4.46 4.19 0.17
C TYR A 82 -4.62 5.54 -0.53
N PRO A 83 -5.10 6.58 0.19
CA PRO A 83 -5.13 7.93 -0.40
C PRO A 83 -3.74 8.36 -0.84
N TRP A 84 -3.66 9.16 -1.90
CA TRP A 84 -2.37 9.52 -2.49
C TRP A 84 -1.41 10.14 -1.47
N ALA A 85 -1.90 11.05 -0.64
CA ALA A 85 -1.06 11.70 0.37
C ALA A 85 -0.54 10.69 1.40
N TYR A 86 -1.38 9.73 1.80
CA TYR A 86 -1.00 8.69 2.74
C TYR A 86 0.06 7.77 2.14
N LEU A 87 -0.15 7.33 0.90
CA LEU A 87 0.81 6.49 0.19
C LEU A 87 2.18 7.17 0.09
N ARG A 88 2.19 8.44 -0.21
CA ARG A 88 3.42 9.21 -0.35
C ARG A 88 4.23 9.27 0.94
N GLN A 89 3.57 9.25 2.09
CA GLN A 89 4.23 9.31 3.40
C GLN A 89 4.89 7.98 3.80
N LEU A 90 4.55 6.89 3.15
CA LEU A 90 5.06 5.57 3.52
C LEU A 90 6.48 5.29 3.03
N GLY A 91 6.95 6.05 2.10
CA GLY A 91 8.23 5.83 1.44
C GLY A 91 9.48 5.94 2.34
#